data_154e86eb06d21bad02e860f0d25d69bd
#
_entry.id   154e86eb06d21bad02e860f0d25d69bd
#
_cell.length_a   1.000
_cell.length_b   1.000
_cell.length_c   1.000
_cell.angle_alpha   90.00
_cell.angle_beta   90.00
_cell.angle_gamma   90.00
#
_symmetry.space_group_name_H-M   'P 1'
#
loop_
_entity.id
_entity.type
_entity.pdbx_description
1 polymer ?
#
loop_
_entity_poly.entity_id
_entity_poly.type
_entity_poly.pdbx_seq_one_letter_code
_entity_poly.pdbx_strand_id
1 'polypeptide(L)'
;MKYYIGVDGGSTKTIIAISTENGIPIKKITRSGCSYQSIGINASIHMLNKEIRNLLETLDIKIEDCVGCCIGMPCYGENVYIDKVIEDNIAGVLSPIPVHVVNDVEVGWAGSLECQEGIHINAGTGSIVFGRGKDKVSARCGGWHEFYGDEGSCYWIGRQAMGLFSKQADDRIPKGALYEIIRKQLGLINDFYFTDVVRENWIPYRWKVAEFQMYAYEAYKAGDMSVKVLYEDAAQE
;
A
#
# COMPACT_ATOMS: atom_id res chain seq x y z
N MET A 1 -31.56 -4.94 10.24
CA MET A 1 -31.22 -4.65 8.81
C MET A 1 -29.98 -5.46 8.48
N LYS A 2 -30.05 -6.32 7.47
CA LYS A 2 -28.88 -7.09 7.04
C LYS A 2 -27.84 -6.21 6.34
N TYR A 3 -26.55 -6.49 6.63
CA TYR A 3 -25.43 -5.68 6.12
C TYR A 3 -24.16 -6.49 5.95
N TYR A 4 -23.22 -5.96 5.17
CA TYR A 4 -21.87 -6.47 4.99
C TYR A 4 -20.83 -5.48 5.49
N ILE A 5 -19.68 -5.99 5.90
CA ILE A 5 -18.49 -5.22 6.25
C ILE A 5 -17.39 -5.54 5.24
N GLY A 6 -16.77 -4.51 4.70
CA GLY A 6 -15.57 -4.60 3.90
C GLY A 6 -14.41 -3.84 4.55
N VAL A 7 -13.24 -4.46 4.59
CA VAL A 7 -12.01 -3.84 5.07
C VAL A 7 -10.96 -3.88 3.98
N ASP A 8 -10.51 -2.71 3.56
CA ASP A 8 -9.35 -2.52 2.69
C ASP A 8 -8.18 -2.08 3.59
N GLY A 9 -7.42 -3.07 4.02
CA GLY A 9 -6.27 -2.88 4.91
C GLY A 9 -5.02 -2.57 4.10
N GLY A 10 -4.30 -1.53 4.47
CA GLY A 10 -3.02 -1.18 3.88
C GLY A 10 -1.94 -0.98 4.93
N SER A 11 -0.70 -0.82 4.50
CA SER A 11 0.43 -0.54 5.41
C SER A 11 0.36 0.88 6.00
N THR A 12 -0.24 1.83 5.28
CA THR A 12 -0.31 3.25 5.67
C THR A 12 -1.68 3.64 6.20
N LYS A 13 -2.74 3.10 5.60
CA LYS A 13 -4.13 3.40 5.95
C LYS A 13 -4.98 2.14 5.83
N THR A 14 -6.07 2.10 6.60
CA THR A 14 -7.11 1.07 6.55
C THR A 14 -8.46 1.74 6.32
N ILE A 15 -9.23 1.23 5.37
CA ILE A 15 -10.59 1.68 5.11
C ILE A 15 -11.55 0.60 5.58
N ILE A 16 -12.54 0.98 6.39
CA ILE A 16 -13.62 0.09 6.82
C ILE A 16 -14.93 0.66 6.29
N ALA A 17 -15.68 -0.15 5.57
CA ALA A 17 -16.93 0.22 4.96
C ALA A 17 -18.05 -0.75 5.36
N ILE A 18 -19.26 -0.21 5.55
CA ILE A 18 -20.48 -0.98 5.77
C ILE A 18 -21.46 -0.67 4.64
N SER A 19 -22.07 -1.72 4.10
CA SER A 19 -23.13 -1.61 3.10
C SER A 19 -24.33 -2.45 3.48
N THR A 20 -25.51 -2.08 2.96
CA THR A 20 -26.69 -2.94 3.01
C THR A 20 -26.46 -4.25 2.23
N GLU A 21 -27.33 -5.22 2.40
CA GLU A 21 -27.31 -6.47 1.61
C GLU A 21 -27.43 -6.24 0.08
N ASN A 22 -27.96 -5.09 -0.33
CA ASN A 22 -28.09 -4.70 -1.74
C ASN A 22 -26.90 -3.85 -2.23
N GLY A 23 -25.81 -3.78 -1.48
CA GLY A 23 -24.59 -3.05 -1.86
C GLY A 23 -24.66 -1.53 -1.69
N ILE A 24 -25.74 -0.97 -1.07
CA ILE A 24 -25.84 0.47 -0.83
C ILE A 24 -24.92 0.86 0.32
N PRO A 25 -23.96 1.78 0.12
CA PRO A 25 -23.06 2.22 1.18
C PRO A 25 -23.82 2.87 2.35
N ILE A 26 -23.52 2.45 3.58
CA ILE A 26 -24.06 3.04 4.81
C ILE A 26 -23.03 3.99 5.41
N LYS A 27 -21.80 3.52 5.59
CA LYS A 27 -20.72 4.30 6.20
C LYS A 27 -19.36 3.81 5.74
N LYS A 28 -18.43 4.74 5.64
CA LYS A 28 -17.02 4.49 5.38
C LYS A 28 -16.17 5.30 6.36
N ILE A 29 -15.17 4.67 6.95
CA ILE A 29 -14.19 5.32 7.84
C ILE A 29 -12.77 4.98 7.37
N THR A 30 -11.83 5.86 7.68
CA THR A 30 -10.40 5.66 7.43
C THR A 30 -9.65 5.68 8.75
N ARG A 31 -8.68 4.76 8.90
CA ARG A 31 -7.82 4.59 10.08
C ARG A 31 -6.36 4.43 9.65
N SER A 32 -5.46 4.35 10.63
CA SER A 32 -4.05 4.00 10.40
C SER A 32 -3.92 2.61 9.77
N GLY A 33 -2.76 2.33 9.19
CA GLY A 33 -2.48 1.03 8.58
C GLY A 33 -2.60 -0.15 9.55
N CYS A 34 -3.01 -1.30 9.04
CA CYS A 34 -3.21 -2.54 9.80
C CYS A 34 -2.19 -3.64 9.46
N SER A 35 -1.12 -3.33 8.72
CA SER A 35 -0.12 -4.35 8.39
C SER A 35 0.49 -4.97 9.64
N TYR A 36 0.31 -6.28 9.80
CA TYR A 36 0.87 -7.01 10.94
C TYR A 36 2.41 -7.01 10.95
N GLN A 37 3.05 -6.85 9.80
CA GLN A 37 4.50 -6.71 9.72
C GLN A 37 4.99 -5.39 10.34
N SER A 38 4.16 -4.34 10.28
CA SER A 38 4.51 -3.02 10.82
C SER A 38 4.17 -2.86 12.30
N ILE A 39 3.01 -3.35 12.74
CA ILE A 39 2.51 -3.11 14.11
C ILE A 39 2.38 -4.38 14.96
N GLY A 40 2.64 -5.56 14.38
CA GLY A 40 2.47 -6.86 15.04
C GLY A 40 1.05 -7.42 14.90
N ILE A 41 0.94 -8.76 14.92
CA ILE A 41 -0.32 -9.48 14.69
C ILE A 41 -1.40 -9.07 15.70
N ASN A 42 -1.07 -9.09 16.98
CA ASN A 42 -2.03 -8.77 18.05
C ASN A 42 -2.58 -7.34 17.96
N ALA A 43 -1.70 -6.37 17.67
CA ALA A 43 -2.10 -4.97 17.52
C ALA A 43 -2.98 -4.77 16.28
N SER A 44 -2.67 -5.44 15.17
CA SER A 44 -3.47 -5.41 13.95
C SER A 44 -4.89 -5.93 14.20
N ILE A 45 -5.01 -7.13 14.79
CA ILE A 45 -6.30 -7.76 15.09
C ILE A 45 -7.10 -6.93 16.09
N HIS A 46 -6.45 -6.43 17.15
CA HIS A 46 -7.10 -5.59 18.15
C HIS A 46 -7.65 -4.29 17.54
N MET A 47 -6.87 -3.65 16.69
CA MET A 47 -7.29 -2.42 16.01
C MET A 47 -8.51 -2.67 15.11
N LEU A 48 -8.49 -3.71 14.28
CA LEU A 48 -9.61 -4.05 13.41
C LEU A 48 -10.88 -4.36 14.22
N ASN A 49 -10.77 -5.21 15.25
CA ASN A 49 -11.91 -5.52 16.11
C ASN A 49 -12.50 -4.28 16.78
N LYS A 50 -11.64 -3.43 17.36
CA LYS A 50 -12.05 -2.19 18.04
C LYS A 50 -12.78 -1.26 17.07
N GLU A 51 -12.21 -1.00 15.90
CA GLU A 51 -12.76 -0.03 14.95
C GLU A 51 -14.06 -0.54 14.32
N ILE A 52 -14.18 -1.83 14.03
CA ILE A 52 -15.42 -2.44 13.54
C ILE A 52 -16.52 -2.32 14.61
N ARG A 53 -16.26 -2.72 15.87
CA ARG A 53 -17.25 -2.63 16.93
C ARG A 53 -17.69 -1.19 17.21
N ASN A 54 -16.75 -0.26 17.31
CA ASN A 54 -17.05 1.15 17.49
C ASN A 54 -17.93 1.70 16.34
N LEU A 55 -17.69 1.23 15.13
CA LEU A 55 -18.49 1.65 13.97
C LEU A 55 -19.92 1.11 14.06
N LEU A 56 -20.09 -0.16 14.44
CA LEU A 56 -21.41 -0.76 14.65
C LEU A 56 -22.20 -0.06 15.78
N GLU A 57 -21.54 0.23 16.89
CA GLU A 57 -22.13 0.99 18.02
C GLU A 57 -22.55 2.40 17.58
N THR A 58 -21.67 3.11 16.83
CA THR A 58 -21.99 4.47 16.32
C THR A 58 -23.20 4.50 15.41
N LEU A 59 -23.43 3.42 14.67
CA LEU A 59 -24.55 3.31 13.74
C LEU A 59 -25.79 2.68 14.37
N ASP A 60 -25.72 2.27 15.65
CA ASP A 60 -26.79 1.56 16.38
C ASP A 60 -27.32 0.34 15.60
N ILE A 61 -26.39 -0.45 15.02
CA ILE A 61 -26.70 -1.68 14.28
C ILE A 61 -26.18 -2.91 15.01
N LYS A 62 -26.96 -3.98 14.97
CA LYS A 62 -26.67 -5.21 15.73
C LYS A 62 -25.63 -6.07 14.98
N ILE A 63 -24.67 -6.60 15.73
CA ILE A 63 -23.63 -7.48 15.19
C ILE A 63 -24.20 -8.76 14.56
N GLU A 64 -25.32 -9.27 15.10
CA GLU A 64 -26.01 -10.47 14.63
C GLU A 64 -26.70 -10.27 13.26
N ASP A 65 -26.89 -9.03 12.84
CA ASP A 65 -27.43 -8.69 11.50
C ASP A 65 -26.35 -8.69 10.41
N CYS A 66 -25.08 -8.79 10.77
CA CYS A 66 -23.98 -8.88 9.81
C CYS A 66 -24.02 -10.20 9.05
N VAL A 67 -24.13 -10.12 7.73
CA VAL A 67 -24.15 -11.30 6.86
C VAL A 67 -22.74 -11.84 6.61
N GLY A 68 -21.74 -10.95 6.59
CA GLY A 68 -20.34 -11.32 6.41
C GLY A 68 -19.41 -10.12 6.44
N CYS A 69 -18.15 -10.41 6.74
CA CYS A 69 -17.06 -9.45 6.76
C CYS A 69 -15.92 -9.96 5.87
N CYS A 70 -15.51 -9.19 4.88
CA CYS A 70 -14.31 -9.47 4.09
C CYS A 70 -13.19 -8.51 4.52
N ILE A 71 -12.04 -9.06 4.89
CA ILE A 71 -10.88 -8.29 5.37
C ILE A 71 -9.71 -8.51 4.41
N GLY A 72 -9.38 -7.48 3.63
CA GLY A 72 -8.11 -7.40 2.94
C GLY A 72 -7.01 -7.04 3.94
N MET A 73 -6.00 -7.89 4.05
CA MET A 73 -4.89 -7.70 4.97
C MET A 73 -3.57 -7.71 4.21
N PRO A 74 -2.72 -6.69 4.39
CA PRO A 74 -1.40 -6.67 3.78
C PRO A 74 -0.58 -7.90 4.18
N CYS A 75 0.13 -8.46 3.21
CA CYS A 75 1.01 -9.64 3.39
C CYS A 75 0.28 -10.95 3.75
N TYR A 76 -1.06 -10.98 3.75
CA TYR A 76 -1.82 -12.24 3.87
C TYR A 76 -1.57 -13.12 2.63
N GLY A 77 -1.40 -14.42 2.84
CA GLY A 77 -1.04 -15.38 1.80
C GLY A 77 0.47 -15.56 1.59
N GLU A 78 1.30 -14.87 2.37
CA GLU A 78 2.76 -14.97 2.27
C GLU A 78 3.37 -15.98 3.26
N ASN A 79 2.67 -16.25 4.36
CA ASN A 79 3.11 -17.20 5.38
C ASN A 79 1.93 -17.96 5.96
N VAL A 80 1.78 -19.21 5.55
CA VAL A 80 0.64 -20.08 5.92
C VAL A 80 0.45 -20.25 7.44
N TYR A 81 1.52 -20.17 8.23
CA TYR A 81 1.43 -20.28 9.70
C TYR A 81 0.88 -18.98 10.30
N ILE A 82 1.33 -17.84 9.80
CA ILE A 82 0.83 -16.52 10.25
C ILE A 82 -0.62 -16.33 9.79
N ASP A 83 -0.94 -16.71 8.56
CA ASP A 83 -2.29 -16.63 8.00
C ASP A 83 -3.29 -17.37 8.88
N LYS A 84 -2.95 -18.61 9.29
CA LYS A 84 -3.77 -19.40 10.20
C LYS A 84 -3.99 -18.72 11.55
N VAL A 85 -2.94 -18.12 12.12
CA VAL A 85 -3.05 -17.36 13.39
C VAL A 85 -3.96 -16.14 13.22
N ILE A 86 -3.86 -15.43 12.09
CA ILE A 86 -4.71 -14.28 11.80
C ILE A 86 -6.16 -14.70 11.65
N GLU A 87 -6.46 -15.72 10.86
CA GLU A 87 -7.81 -16.24 10.64
C GLU A 87 -8.49 -16.64 11.97
N ASP A 88 -7.81 -17.50 12.76
CA ASP A 88 -8.35 -18.03 14.00
C ASP A 88 -8.64 -16.89 15.02
N ASN A 89 -7.73 -15.92 15.13
CA ASN A 89 -7.91 -14.81 16.05
C ASN A 89 -8.97 -13.81 15.58
N ILE A 90 -8.99 -13.45 14.31
CA ILE A 90 -10.00 -12.54 13.76
C ILE A 90 -11.39 -13.17 13.87
N ALA A 91 -11.55 -14.44 13.50
CA ALA A 91 -12.81 -15.15 13.64
C ALA A 91 -13.29 -15.18 15.10
N GLY A 92 -12.36 -15.38 16.04
CA GLY A 92 -12.68 -15.38 17.47
C GLY A 92 -13.17 -14.02 17.99
N VAL A 93 -12.44 -12.93 17.67
CA VAL A 93 -12.75 -11.59 18.21
C VAL A 93 -13.95 -10.94 17.53
N LEU A 94 -14.26 -11.30 16.28
CA LEU A 94 -15.42 -10.79 15.53
C LEU A 94 -16.65 -11.69 15.61
N SER A 95 -16.59 -12.85 16.30
CA SER A 95 -17.76 -13.71 16.49
C SER A 95 -18.98 -12.90 16.98
N PRO A 96 -20.20 -13.14 16.46
CA PRO A 96 -20.60 -14.22 15.54
C PRO A 96 -20.54 -13.87 14.04
N ILE A 97 -19.83 -12.82 13.63
CA ILE A 97 -19.74 -12.41 12.21
C ILE A 97 -18.97 -13.50 11.43
N PRO A 98 -19.49 -13.97 10.28
CA PRO A 98 -18.73 -14.76 9.33
C PRO A 98 -17.61 -13.90 8.70
N VAL A 99 -16.35 -14.27 8.89
CA VAL A 99 -15.20 -13.50 8.40
C VAL A 99 -14.47 -14.28 7.32
N HIS A 100 -14.07 -13.57 6.26
CA HIS A 100 -13.19 -14.04 5.22
C HIS A 100 -11.99 -13.10 5.12
N VAL A 101 -10.77 -13.61 5.26
CA VAL A 101 -9.53 -12.85 5.15
C VAL A 101 -8.89 -13.15 3.80
N VAL A 102 -8.45 -12.11 3.10
CA VAL A 102 -7.77 -12.21 1.81
C VAL A 102 -6.59 -11.23 1.79
N ASN A 103 -5.75 -11.29 0.76
CA ASN A 103 -4.76 -10.25 0.54
C ASN A 103 -5.45 -8.92 0.18
N ASP A 104 -4.86 -7.79 0.60
CA ASP A 104 -5.39 -6.46 0.31
C ASP A 104 -5.51 -6.18 -1.20
N VAL A 105 -4.60 -6.71 -2.03
CA VAL A 105 -4.68 -6.59 -3.49
C VAL A 105 -5.91 -7.30 -4.08
N GLU A 106 -6.37 -8.38 -3.47
CA GLU A 106 -7.60 -9.07 -3.90
C GLU A 106 -8.85 -8.21 -3.63
N VAL A 107 -8.88 -7.50 -2.49
CA VAL A 107 -9.93 -6.51 -2.20
C VAL A 107 -9.88 -5.36 -3.21
N GLY A 108 -8.66 -4.87 -3.55
CA GLY A 108 -8.46 -3.87 -4.59
C GLY A 108 -9.00 -4.34 -5.96
N TRP A 109 -8.69 -5.58 -6.35
CA TRP A 109 -9.25 -6.20 -7.56
C TRP A 109 -10.78 -6.29 -7.50
N ALA A 110 -11.33 -6.81 -6.41
CA ALA A 110 -12.77 -6.96 -6.25
C ALA A 110 -13.51 -5.61 -6.34
N GLY A 111 -12.95 -4.56 -5.71
CA GLY A 111 -13.52 -3.21 -5.71
C GLY A 111 -13.41 -2.50 -7.04
N SER A 112 -12.30 -2.68 -7.78
CA SER A 112 -12.07 -2.01 -9.07
C SER A 112 -12.76 -2.67 -10.25
N LEU A 113 -12.97 -3.99 -10.19
CA LEU A 113 -13.52 -4.80 -11.29
C LEU A 113 -14.86 -5.47 -10.92
N GLU A 114 -15.48 -5.10 -9.79
CA GLU A 114 -16.76 -5.68 -9.35
C GLU A 114 -16.73 -7.22 -9.32
N CYS A 115 -15.61 -7.79 -8.90
CA CYS A 115 -15.33 -9.24 -8.93
C CYS A 115 -15.35 -9.87 -10.33
N GLN A 116 -15.31 -9.07 -11.40
CA GLN A 116 -15.25 -9.58 -12.77
C GLN A 116 -13.82 -9.97 -13.15
N GLU A 117 -13.68 -10.79 -14.19
CA GLU A 117 -12.37 -11.11 -14.76
C GLU A 117 -11.57 -9.86 -15.14
N GLY A 118 -10.27 -9.91 -14.95
CA GLY A 118 -9.36 -8.83 -15.29
C GLY A 118 -8.18 -8.71 -14.36
N ILE A 119 -7.40 -7.67 -14.56
CA ILE A 119 -6.15 -7.39 -13.87
C ILE A 119 -6.28 -6.09 -13.10
N HIS A 120 -5.91 -6.11 -11.82
CA HIS A 120 -5.78 -4.95 -10.96
C HIS A 120 -4.30 -4.69 -10.69
N ILE A 121 -3.84 -3.46 -10.96
CA ILE A 121 -2.48 -3.01 -10.71
C ILE A 121 -2.51 -1.99 -9.58
N ASN A 122 -1.78 -2.27 -8.51
CA ASN A 122 -1.55 -1.31 -7.44
C ASN A 122 -0.09 -0.84 -7.52
N ALA A 123 0.12 0.42 -7.94
CA ALA A 123 1.42 1.09 -7.99
C ALA A 123 1.38 2.31 -7.07
N GLY A 124 1.51 2.04 -5.78
CA GLY A 124 1.50 3.04 -4.70
C GLY A 124 2.87 3.18 -4.03
N THR A 125 2.91 3.09 -2.71
CA THR A 125 4.19 3.02 -1.95
C THR A 125 5.03 1.83 -2.40
N GLY A 126 4.41 0.65 -2.59
CA GLY A 126 4.95 -0.53 -3.26
C GLY A 126 4.18 -0.81 -4.54
N SER A 127 4.50 -1.92 -5.23
CA SER A 127 3.80 -2.36 -6.43
C SER A 127 3.41 -3.84 -6.35
N ILE A 128 2.21 -4.14 -6.81
CA ILE A 128 1.68 -5.50 -6.89
C ILE A 128 0.58 -5.57 -7.95
N VAL A 129 0.53 -6.69 -8.64
CA VAL A 129 -0.51 -7.00 -9.62
C VAL A 129 -1.28 -8.23 -9.18
N PHE A 130 -2.59 -8.19 -9.28
CA PHE A 130 -3.47 -9.34 -9.07
C PHE A 130 -4.44 -9.46 -10.23
N GLY A 131 -4.61 -10.68 -10.72
CA GLY A 131 -5.56 -10.97 -11.80
C GLY A 131 -6.36 -12.21 -11.53
N ARG A 132 -7.58 -12.25 -12.09
CA ARG A 132 -8.45 -13.43 -12.11
C ARG A 132 -9.00 -13.65 -13.51
N GLY A 133 -8.82 -14.86 -14.04
CA GLY A 133 -9.28 -15.26 -15.36
C GLY A 133 -10.74 -15.73 -15.37
N LYS A 134 -11.27 -16.02 -16.57
CA LYS A 134 -12.61 -16.58 -16.79
C LYS A 134 -12.84 -17.90 -16.09
N ASP A 135 -11.79 -18.70 -15.97
CA ASP A 135 -11.75 -19.98 -15.25
C ASP A 135 -11.71 -19.84 -13.73
N LYS A 136 -11.78 -18.60 -13.22
CA LYS A 136 -11.64 -18.22 -11.80
C LYS A 136 -10.28 -18.53 -11.19
N VAL A 137 -9.29 -18.87 -12.00
CA VAL A 137 -7.90 -18.97 -11.56
C VAL A 137 -7.35 -17.58 -11.33
N SER A 138 -6.75 -17.38 -10.15
CA SER A 138 -6.12 -16.13 -9.76
C SER A 138 -4.61 -16.24 -9.84
N ALA A 139 -3.96 -15.15 -10.18
CA ALA A 139 -2.50 -15.01 -10.16
C ALA A 139 -2.09 -13.67 -9.54
N ARG A 140 -0.93 -13.68 -8.90
CA ARG A 140 -0.27 -12.50 -8.34
C ARG A 140 1.10 -12.35 -8.99
N CYS A 141 1.50 -11.10 -9.27
CA CYS A 141 2.83 -10.74 -9.75
C CYS A 141 3.34 -9.53 -8.96
N GLY A 142 4.63 -9.50 -8.62
CA GLY A 142 5.21 -8.44 -7.80
C GLY A 142 4.82 -8.52 -6.32
N GLY A 143 5.00 -7.41 -5.60
CA GLY A 143 4.68 -7.29 -4.17
C GLY A 143 5.55 -8.16 -3.28
N TRP A 144 6.85 -8.32 -3.62
CA TRP A 144 7.75 -9.14 -2.82
C TRP A 144 8.31 -8.36 -1.62
N HIS A 145 9.21 -7.43 -1.86
CA HIS A 145 9.82 -6.63 -0.80
C HIS A 145 10.52 -5.42 -1.42
N GLU A 146 10.50 -4.26 -0.74
CA GLU A 146 11.08 -3.03 -1.27
C GLU A 146 12.57 -3.08 -1.57
N PHE A 147 13.32 -4.00 -0.97
CA PHE A 147 14.75 -4.12 -1.20
C PHE A 147 15.09 -4.72 -2.57
N TYR A 148 14.30 -5.70 -3.05
CA TYR A 148 14.56 -6.46 -4.29
C TYR A 148 13.34 -6.62 -5.19
N GLY A 149 12.26 -5.93 -4.91
CA GLY A 149 11.00 -5.89 -5.65
C GLY A 149 10.40 -4.49 -5.63
N ASP A 150 9.08 -4.41 -5.64
CA ASP A 150 8.31 -3.16 -5.72
C ASP A 150 8.68 -2.30 -6.94
N GLU A 151 9.10 -2.95 -8.03
CA GLU A 151 9.50 -2.31 -9.28
C GLU A 151 8.39 -1.40 -9.79
N GLY A 152 8.74 -0.25 -10.33
CA GLY A 152 7.80 0.76 -10.82
C GLY A 152 6.99 1.51 -9.73
N SER A 153 7.13 1.15 -8.45
CA SER A 153 6.46 1.84 -7.34
C SER A 153 7.06 3.21 -7.01
N CYS A 154 6.35 3.99 -6.19
CA CYS A 154 6.88 5.25 -5.67
C CYS A 154 8.17 5.05 -4.85
N TYR A 155 8.26 3.95 -4.07
CA TYR A 155 9.48 3.62 -3.34
C TYR A 155 10.64 3.33 -4.29
N TRP A 156 10.41 2.48 -5.30
CA TRP A 156 11.41 2.14 -6.28
C TRP A 156 11.91 3.40 -7.02
N ILE A 157 10.98 4.23 -7.52
CA ILE A 157 11.30 5.50 -8.20
C ILE A 157 12.07 6.44 -7.27
N GLY A 158 11.63 6.60 -6.02
CA GLY A 158 12.29 7.45 -5.02
C GLY A 158 13.73 7.00 -4.75
N ARG A 159 13.94 5.70 -4.54
CA ARG A 159 15.27 5.11 -4.36
C ARG A 159 16.17 5.31 -5.60
N GLN A 160 15.63 5.09 -6.80
CA GLN A 160 16.37 5.31 -8.05
C GLN A 160 16.71 6.79 -8.25
N ALA A 161 15.81 7.72 -7.89
CA ALA A 161 16.06 9.15 -7.95
C ALA A 161 17.21 9.58 -7.01
N MET A 162 17.30 9.00 -5.81
CA MET A 162 18.46 9.21 -4.92
C MET A 162 19.76 8.75 -5.59
N GLY A 163 19.73 7.60 -6.26
CA GLY A 163 20.87 7.10 -7.04
C GLY A 163 21.21 7.98 -8.24
N LEU A 164 20.21 8.53 -8.94
CA LEU A 164 20.44 9.47 -10.04
C LEU A 164 21.08 10.77 -9.54
N PHE A 165 20.62 11.33 -8.43
CA PHE A 165 21.24 12.51 -7.82
C PHE A 165 22.73 12.27 -7.55
N SER A 166 23.10 11.13 -6.94
CA SER A 166 24.51 10.82 -6.68
C SER A 166 25.34 10.73 -7.97
N LYS A 167 24.78 10.17 -9.04
CA LYS A 167 25.46 10.10 -10.35
C LYS A 167 25.64 11.48 -10.98
N GLN A 168 24.64 12.36 -10.82
CA GLN A 168 24.73 13.75 -11.29
C GLN A 168 25.74 14.55 -10.43
N ALA A 169 25.75 14.35 -9.12
CA ALA A 169 26.71 15.01 -8.21
C ALA A 169 28.17 14.66 -8.53
N ASP A 170 28.42 13.39 -8.88
CA ASP A 170 29.76 12.87 -9.25
C ASP A 170 30.14 13.11 -10.72
N ASP A 171 29.33 13.82 -11.51
CA ASP A 171 29.51 14.01 -12.94
C ASP A 171 29.60 12.70 -13.77
N ARG A 172 29.05 11.58 -13.25
CA ARG A 172 28.93 10.30 -13.99
C ARG A 172 27.85 10.38 -15.08
N ILE A 173 26.87 11.26 -14.91
CA ILE A 173 25.89 11.68 -15.92
C ILE A 173 25.73 13.19 -15.83
N PRO A 174 25.25 13.86 -16.91
CA PRO A 174 25.03 15.30 -16.89
C PRO A 174 24.10 15.74 -15.75
N LYS A 175 24.44 16.83 -15.09
CA LYS A 175 23.57 17.47 -14.11
C LYS A 175 22.30 17.98 -14.79
N GLY A 176 21.16 17.62 -14.26
CA GLY A 176 19.84 17.99 -14.75
C GLY A 176 19.02 18.71 -13.69
N ALA A 177 17.72 18.87 -13.97
CA ALA A 177 16.80 19.52 -13.06
C ALA A 177 16.70 18.79 -11.69
N LEU A 178 16.85 17.46 -11.67
CA LEU A 178 16.83 16.68 -10.43
C LEU A 178 17.91 17.13 -9.45
N TYR A 179 19.12 17.35 -9.95
CA TYR A 179 20.25 17.81 -9.16
C TYR A 179 19.94 19.16 -8.48
N GLU A 180 19.46 20.13 -9.24
CA GLU A 180 19.16 21.47 -8.74
C GLU A 180 17.98 21.47 -7.76
N ILE A 181 16.92 20.69 -8.05
CA ILE A 181 15.74 20.56 -7.18
C ILE A 181 16.13 19.98 -5.84
N ILE A 182 16.86 18.86 -5.82
CA ILE A 182 17.26 18.19 -4.57
C ILE A 182 18.17 19.10 -3.75
N ARG A 183 19.19 19.71 -4.35
CA ARG A 183 20.07 20.65 -3.65
C ARG A 183 19.30 21.79 -2.99
N LYS A 184 18.37 22.39 -3.72
CA LYS A 184 17.55 23.50 -3.23
C LYS A 184 16.58 23.06 -2.14
N GLN A 185 15.83 21.98 -2.37
CA GLN A 185 14.78 21.54 -1.44
C GLN A 185 15.34 21.01 -0.13
N LEU A 186 16.51 20.36 -0.16
CA LEU A 186 17.15 19.82 1.03
C LEU A 186 18.18 20.80 1.66
N GLY A 187 18.41 21.97 1.07
CA GLY A 187 19.36 22.96 1.56
C GLY A 187 20.80 22.44 1.63
N LEU A 188 21.24 21.65 0.62
CA LEU A 188 22.54 21.01 0.67
C LEU A 188 23.68 22.02 0.57
N ILE A 189 24.51 22.11 1.61
CA ILE A 189 25.72 22.94 1.65
C ILE A 189 26.76 22.41 0.66
N ASN A 190 26.92 21.10 0.59
CA ASN A 190 27.68 20.38 -0.40
C ASN A 190 26.95 19.07 -0.74
N ASP A 191 27.35 18.40 -1.83
CA ASP A 191 26.63 17.23 -2.33
C ASP A 191 26.72 16.03 -1.41
N PHE A 192 27.84 15.82 -0.69
CA PHE A 192 28.01 14.73 0.24
C PHE A 192 27.10 14.84 1.48
N TYR A 193 26.66 16.06 1.84
CA TYR A 193 25.68 16.26 2.92
C TYR A 193 24.35 15.54 2.65
N PHE A 194 24.06 15.25 1.38
CA PHE A 194 22.94 14.41 0.97
C PHE A 194 22.92 13.06 1.68
N THR A 195 24.09 12.43 1.88
CA THR A 195 24.19 11.13 2.56
C THR A 195 23.63 11.17 3.98
N ASP A 196 23.98 12.22 4.76
CA ASP A 196 23.52 12.36 6.13
C ASP A 196 22.02 12.67 6.18
N VAL A 197 21.59 13.59 5.32
CA VAL A 197 20.17 13.98 5.23
C VAL A 197 19.29 12.77 4.88
N VAL A 198 19.69 11.96 3.89
CA VAL A 198 18.93 10.77 3.47
C VAL A 198 18.94 9.69 4.54
N ARG A 199 20.09 9.41 5.15
CA ARG A 199 20.21 8.42 6.22
C ARG A 199 19.30 8.72 7.40
N GLU A 200 19.20 9.99 7.80
CA GLU A 200 18.46 10.40 8.98
C GLU A 200 16.96 10.56 8.72
N ASN A 201 16.59 11.05 7.54
CA ASN A 201 15.22 11.50 7.29
C ASN A 201 14.41 10.58 6.37
N TRP A 202 15.03 9.74 5.54
CA TRP A 202 14.32 8.91 4.54
C TRP A 202 14.52 7.41 4.76
N ILE A 203 15.73 6.91 4.80
CA ILE A 203 16.03 5.46 4.84
C ILE A 203 15.26 4.71 5.93
N PRO A 204 15.09 5.22 7.17
CA PRO A 204 14.36 4.50 8.20
C PRO A 204 12.85 4.36 7.94
N TYR A 205 12.31 5.09 6.95
CA TYR A 205 10.88 5.17 6.71
C TYR A 205 10.54 4.88 5.25
N ARG A 206 10.06 3.67 4.96
CA ARG A 206 9.67 3.26 3.60
C ARG A 206 8.77 4.28 2.89
N TRP A 207 7.76 4.79 3.58
CA TRP A 207 6.84 5.78 3.02
C TRP A 207 7.52 7.11 2.65
N LYS A 208 8.55 7.52 3.39
CA LYS A 208 9.32 8.71 3.05
C LYS A 208 10.20 8.51 1.81
N VAL A 209 10.82 7.34 1.67
CA VAL A 209 11.54 7.01 0.43
C VAL A 209 10.59 7.05 -0.76
N ALA A 210 9.34 6.55 -0.60
CA ALA A 210 8.33 6.66 -1.63
C ALA A 210 7.94 8.11 -1.93
N GLU A 211 7.85 9.00 -0.93
CA GLU A 211 7.61 10.44 -1.15
C GLU A 211 8.75 11.12 -1.92
N PHE A 212 9.97 10.61 -1.84
CA PHE A 212 11.11 11.18 -2.57
C PHE A 212 10.89 11.19 -4.08
N GLN A 213 10.04 10.31 -4.61
CA GLN A 213 9.62 10.33 -6.03
C GLN A 213 9.03 11.68 -6.45
N MET A 214 8.52 12.50 -5.53
CA MET A 214 7.99 13.83 -5.86
C MET A 214 9.07 14.76 -6.44
N TYR A 215 10.32 14.65 -5.96
CA TYR A 215 11.43 15.39 -6.55
C TYR A 215 11.73 14.91 -7.97
N ALA A 216 11.65 13.60 -8.21
CA ALA A 216 11.75 13.05 -9.56
C ALA A 216 10.62 13.57 -10.46
N TYR A 217 9.39 13.61 -9.96
CA TYR A 217 8.25 14.13 -10.72
C TYR A 217 8.41 15.62 -11.08
N GLU A 218 8.89 16.44 -10.17
CA GLU A 218 9.21 17.85 -10.45
C GLU A 218 10.30 17.97 -11.52
N ALA A 219 11.35 17.16 -11.41
CA ALA A 219 12.44 17.12 -12.40
C ALA A 219 11.97 16.64 -13.78
N TYR A 220 11.10 15.63 -13.82
CA TYR A 220 10.46 15.17 -15.06
C TYR A 220 9.71 16.32 -15.76
N LYS A 221 8.89 17.06 -15.01
CA LYS A 221 8.16 18.23 -15.55
C LYS A 221 9.09 19.34 -16.04
N ALA A 222 10.28 19.46 -15.44
CA ALA A 222 11.31 20.40 -15.85
C ALA A 222 12.17 19.90 -17.02
N GLY A 223 11.86 18.71 -17.59
CA GLY A 223 12.52 18.16 -18.78
C GLY A 223 13.83 17.42 -18.49
N ASP A 224 14.06 16.93 -17.27
CA ASP A 224 15.24 16.11 -16.94
C ASP A 224 15.20 14.77 -17.68
N MET A 225 16.12 14.59 -18.63
CA MET A 225 16.15 13.40 -19.48
C MET A 225 16.52 12.12 -18.71
N SER A 226 17.34 12.21 -17.67
CA SER A 226 17.70 11.04 -16.85
C SER A 226 16.51 10.55 -16.04
N VAL A 227 15.66 11.47 -15.58
CA VAL A 227 14.42 11.15 -14.89
C VAL A 227 13.34 10.65 -15.85
N LYS A 228 13.32 11.16 -17.09
CA LYS A 228 12.41 10.62 -18.10
C LYS A 228 12.70 9.14 -18.35
N VAL A 229 13.97 8.76 -18.53
CA VAL A 229 14.38 7.36 -18.66
C VAL A 229 13.98 6.54 -17.42
N LEU A 230 14.17 7.09 -16.22
CA LEU A 230 13.72 6.41 -14.98
C LEU A 230 12.22 6.09 -14.98
N TYR A 231 11.36 7.01 -15.46
CA TYR A 231 9.92 6.72 -15.54
C TYR A 231 9.57 5.73 -16.67
N GLU A 232 10.32 5.76 -17.78
CA GLU A 232 10.19 4.77 -18.86
C GLU A 232 10.57 3.37 -18.35
N ASP A 233 11.66 3.23 -17.61
CA ASP A 233 12.08 1.98 -16.97
C ASP A 233 11.01 1.51 -15.97
N ALA A 234 10.51 2.40 -15.11
CA ALA A 234 9.45 2.09 -14.14
C ALA A 234 8.14 1.60 -14.79
N ALA A 235 7.86 2.01 -16.02
CA ALA A 235 6.67 1.61 -16.76
C ALA A 235 6.84 0.28 -17.51
N GLN A 236 8.08 -0.19 -17.68
CA GLN A 236 8.38 -1.47 -18.33
C GLN A 236 8.38 -2.64 -17.34
N GLU A 237 8.64 -2.38 -16.07
CA GLU A 237 8.58 -3.37 -14.99
C GLU A 237 7.14 -3.75 -14.62
#